data_6acbf45db09a065d3bedb483ab60aeb7
#
_entry.id   6acbf45db09a065d3bedb483ab60aeb7
#
_cell.length_a   1.000
_cell.length_b   1.000
_cell.length_c   1.000
_cell.angle_alpha   90.00
_cell.angle_beta   90.00
_cell.angle_gamma   90.00
#
_symmetry.space_group_name_H-M   'P 1'
#
loop_
_entity.id
_entity.type
_entity.pdbx_description
1 polymer ?
#
loop_
_entity_poly.entity_id
_entity_poly.type
_entity_poly.pdbx_seq_one_letter_code
_entity_poly.pdbx_strand_id
1 'polypeptide(L)'
;MSGSNCRYSAALRLLLLTGLLLASGCQDHPAFSRGPAMPVNPVVQQLPDNASSQLKKMLEGAIAQVGVTTGYDPSYVALQYPGGDVAETTGVCSDVVVRAFRKAGVDLQKEVHEDMKLSRSSYSNRWGSPGTDSNIDHRRVLNLMTYFTREGKSQPISNEASDYQPGDIIAWELTSGVDHIGIVTNMLSGFAGRHLIVHNIGAGTRVEDVMFTWTIKGHYRFF
;
A
#
# COMPACT_ATOMS: atom_id res chain seq x y z
N MET A 1 64.12 38.02 49.74
CA MET A 1 63.97 38.89 48.57
C MET A 1 62.63 38.57 47.93
N SER A 2 61.75 39.48 48.19
CA SER A 2 60.67 39.98 47.40
C SER A 2 59.89 38.94 46.58
N GLY A 3 58.72 38.63 47.06
CA GLY A 3 57.63 37.93 46.34
C GLY A 3 56.33 38.70 46.46
N SER A 4 55.74 39.02 45.40
CA SER A 4 54.50 39.79 45.34
C SER A 4 53.29 38.83 45.27
N ASN A 5 52.38 39.00 46.22
CA ASN A 5 51.05 38.38 46.22
C ASN A 5 50.18 39.06 45.17
N CYS A 6 49.56 38.25 44.33
CA CYS A 6 48.44 38.70 43.52
C CYS A 6 47.21 37.90 43.85
N ARG A 7 46.22 38.55 44.47
CA ARG A 7 44.90 37.97 44.79
C ARG A 7 44.06 38.05 43.55
N TYR A 8 43.54 36.91 43.09
CA TYR A 8 42.47 36.88 42.09
C TYR A 8 41.10 36.61 42.77
N SER A 9 40.26 37.61 42.58
CA SER A 9 38.86 37.63 42.99
C SER A 9 38.06 36.61 42.19
N ALA A 10 37.32 35.74 42.87
CA ALA A 10 36.40 34.82 42.27
C ALA A 10 35.14 35.55 41.80
N ALA A 11 35.02 35.74 40.53
CA ALA A 11 33.76 36.13 39.90
C ALA A 11 32.94 34.90 39.54
N LEU A 12 31.90 34.67 40.30
CA LEU A 12 30.89 33.62 40.11
C LEU A 12 30.08 33.94 38.83
N ARG A 13 30.38 33.30 37.73
CA ARG A 13 29.54 33.36 36.53
C ARG A 13 28.48 32.28 36.61
N LEU A 14 27.28 32.73 36.83
CA LEU A 14 26.02 31.94 36.73
C LEU A 14 25.80 31.61 35.26
N LEU A 15 26.10 30.37 34.86
CA LEU A 15 25.74 29.82 33.55
C LEU A 15 24.25 29.43 33.58
N LEU A 16 23.44 30.28 32.98
CA LEU A 16 22.06 29.92 32.58
C LEU A 16 22.12 28.83 31.49
N LEU A 17 21.92 27.58 31.86
CA LEU A 17 21.61 26.51 30.91
C LEU A 17 20.19 26.76 30.35
N THR A 18 20.10 27.38 29.19
CA THR A 18 18.89 27.32 28.37
C THR A 18 18.79 25.92 27.80
N GLY A 19 17.98 25.10 28.45
CA GLY A 19 17.58 23.79 27.93
C GLY A 19 16.82 23.98 26.62
N LEU A 20 17.49 23.66 25.49
CA LEU A 20 16.85 23.55 24.20
C LEU A 20 16.03 22.24 24.22
N LEU A 21 14.75 22.35 24.55
CA LEU A 21 13.78 21.29 24.35
C LEU A 21 13.68 21.02 22.84
N LEU A 22 14.42 20.01 22.38
CA LEU A 22 14.18 19.40 21.09
C LEU A 22 12.77 18.75 21.18
N ALA A 23 11.76 19.52 20.80
CA ALA A 23 10.46 18.96 20.47
C ALA A 23 10.69 18.02 19.28
N SER A 24 10.72 16.72 19.55
CA SER A 24 10.58 15.69 18.54
C SER A 24 9.19 15.90 17.92
N GLY A 25 9.16 16.70 16.86
CA GLY A 25 7.98 16.84 16.04
C GLY A 25 7.68 15.46 15.45
N CYS A 26 6.64 14.80 15.96
CA CYS A 26 5.94 13.80 15.17
C CYS A 26 5.62 14.50 13.85
N GLN A 27 6.29 14.11 12.78
CA GLN A 27 5.89 14.51 11.45
C GLN A 27 4.52 13.89 11.23
N ASP A 28 3.48 14.71 11.40
CA ASP A 28 2.15 14.38 10.95
C ASP A 28 2.24 14.07 9.46
N HIS A 29 2.20 12.79 9.14
CA HIS A 29 1.91 12.38 7.79
C HIS A 29 0.57 13.01 7.46
N PRO A 30 0.43 13.69 6.31
CA PRO A 30 -0.85 14.29 5.95
C PRO A 30 -1.91 13.19 6.08
N ALA A 31 -2.86 13.41 6.97
CA ALA A 31 -3.97 12.50 7.20
C ALA A 31 -4.75 12.38 5.90
N PHE A 32 -4.46 11.33 5.12
CA PHE A 32 -5.21 11.00 3.93
C PHE A 32 -6.66 10.73 4.33
N SER A 33 -7.53 11.55 3.78
CA SER A 33 -8.99 11.42 3.76
C SER A 33 -9.66 11.05 5.09
N ARG A 34 -10.19 12.03 5.78
CA ARG A 34 -11.17 11.86 6.87
C ARG A 34 -12.60 11.64 6.35
N GLY A 35 -12.77 11.45 5.06
CA GLY A 35 -14.05 11.17 4.42
C GLY A 35 -14.59 9.75 4.76
N PRO A 36 -15.83 9.44 4.38
CA PRO A 36 -16.40 8.11 4.55
C PRO A 36 -15.56 7.08 3.77
N ALA A 37 -15.48 5.83 4.31
CA ALA A 37 -14.74 4.75 3.69
C ALA A 37 -15.32 4.31 2.34
N MET A 38 -16.56 4.68 2.06
CA MET A 38 -17.25 4.53 0.79
C MET A 38 -17.84 5.87 0.36
N PRO A 39 -17.92 6.19 -0.93
CA PRO A 39 -18.68 7.34 -1.42
C PRO A 39 -20.16 7.22 -1.04
N VAL A 40 -20.79 8.36 -0.77
CA VAL A 40 -22.24 8.38 -0.56
C VAL A 40 -22.93 8.19 -1.91
N ASN A 41 -23.77 7.15 -2.01
CA ASN A 41 -24.50 6.78 -3.24
C ASN A 41 -23.59 6.62 -4.48
N PRO A 42 -22.60 5.70 -4.48
CA PRO A 42 -21.76 5.48 -5.65
C PRO A 42 -22.62 4.96 -6.81
N VAL A 43 -22.32 5.43 -8.02
CA VAL A 43 -22.93 4.85 -9.24
C VAL A 43 -22.24 3.53 -9.52
N VAL A 44 -22.96 2.43 -9.35
CA VAL A 44 -22.46 1.08 -9.65
C VAL A 44 -22.74 0.77 -11.10
N GLN A 45 -21.69 0.54 -11.89
CA GLN A 45 -21.79 0.08 -13.27
C GLN A 45 -21.94 -1.45 -13.30
N GLN A 46 -22.85 -1.94 -14.11
CA GLN A 46 -22.94 -3.38 -14.36
C GLN A 46 -21.70 -3.88 -15.09
N LEU A 47 -21.18 -5.00 -14.63
CA LEU A 47 -20.12 -5.70 -15.36
C LEU A 47 -20.73 -6.31 -16.65
N PRO A 48 -19.90 -6.48 -17.71
CA PRO A 48 -20.32 -7.19 -18.90
C PRO A 48 -20.92 -8.58 -18.57
N ASP A 49 -21.91 -9.03 -19.33
CA ASP A 49 -22.56 -10.33 -19.09
C ASP A 49 -21.57 -11.50 -19.13
N ASN A 50 -20.54 -11.39 -19.97
CA ASN A 50 -19.46 -12.37 -20.11
C ASN A 50 -18.33 -12.20 -19.07
N ALA A 51 -18.47 -11.31 -18.09
CA ALA A 51 -17.48 -11.16 -17.03
C ALA A 51 -17.29 -12.48 -16.27
N SER A 52 -16.04 -12.87 -16.09
CA SER A 52 -15.70 -14.14 -15.43
C SER A 52 -16.23 -14.20 -14.00
N SER A 53 -16.54 -15.40 -13.51
CA SER A 53 -16.90 -15.58 -12.09
C SER A 53 -15.78 -15.18 -11.15
N GLN A 54 -14.52 -15.31 -11.58
CA GLN A 54 -13.34 -14.93 -10.81
C GLN A 54 -13.25 -13.41 -10.67
N LEU A 55 -13.46 -12.66 -11.77
CA LEU A 55 -13.53 -11.18 -11.71
C LEU A 55 -14.61 -10.72 -10.74
N LYS A 56 -15.82 -11.27 -10.82
CA LYS A 56 -16.92 -10.93 -9.91
C LYS A 56 -16.55 -11.18 -8.45
N LYS A 57 -16.00 -12.36 -8.15
CA LYS A 57 -15.54 -12.72 -6.80
C LYS A 57 -14.40 -11.84 -6.29
N MET A 58 -13.45 -11.47 -7.16
CA MET A 58 -12.35 -10.59 -6.80
C MET A 58 -12.88 -9.21 -6.39
N LEU A 59 -13.78 -8.62 -7.17
CA LEU A 59 -14.40 -7.32 -6.84
C LEU A 59 -15.22 -7.40 -5.54
N GLU A 60 -16.01 -8.46 -5.36
CA GLU A 60 -16.71 -8.73 -4.10
C GLU A 60 -15.75 -8.79 -2.91
N GLY A 61 -14.64 -9.55 -3.05
CA GLY A 61 -13.63 -9.70 -2.02
C GLY A 61 -12.87 -8.41 -1.72
N ALA A 62 -12.70 -7.54 -2.71
CA ALA A 62 -12.08 -6.23 -2.53
C ALA A 62 -12.99 -5.30 -1.73
N ILE A 63 -14.26 -5.18 -2.13
CA ILE A 63 -15.24 -4.29 -1.49
C ILE A 63 -15.64 -4.78 -0.10
N ALA A 64 -15.71 -6.08 0.15
CA ALA A 64 -16.05 -6.65 1.45
C ALA A 64 -15.09 -6.24 2.57
N GLN A 65 -13.89 -5.79 2.25
CA GLN A 65 -12.90 -5.31 3.24
C GLN A 65 -13.19 -3.90 3.74
N VAL A 66 -14.04 -3.12 3.04
CA VAL A 66 -14.40 -1.76 3.45
C VAL A 66 -15.21 -1.81 4.75
N GLY A 67 -14.74 -1.09 5.77
CA GLY A 67 -15.35 -1.12 7.11
C GLY A 67 -14.94 -2.32 7.99
N VAL A 68 -14.33 -3.36 7.41
CA VAL A 68 -13.74 -4.49 8.13
C VAL A 68 -12.27 -4.22 8.43
N THR A 69 -11.47 -3.97 7.41
CA THR A 69 -10.07 -3.55 7.57
C THR A 69 -10.05 -2.06 7.85
N THR A 70 -9.92 -1.69 9.13
CA THR A 70 -10.00 -0.30 9.61
C THR A 70 -8.65 0.28 9.99
N GLY A 71 -7.59 -0.55 10.00
CA GLY A 71 -6.22 -0.16 10.34
C GLY A 71 -5.23 -0.38 9.21
N TYR A 72 -4.05 0.25 9.36
CA TYR A 72 -2.87 0.03 8.50
C TYR A 72 -1.71 -0.44 9.36
N ASP A 73 -1.20 -1.64 9.10
CA ASP A 73 -0.09 -2.20 9.86
C ASP A 73 0.92 -2.89 8.93
N PRO A 74 2.09 -2.29 8.71
CA PRO A 74 3.16 -2.85 7.89
C PRO A 74 4.07 -3.81 8.66
N SER A 75 3.78 -4.10 9.92
CA SER A 75 4.61 -4.97 10.76
C SER A 75 4.80 -6.35 10.13
N TYR A 76 5.98 -6.90 10.34
CA TYR A 76 6.26 -8.28 9.96
C TYR A 76 5.53 -9.24 10.90
N VAL A 77 4.81 -10.20 10.32
CA VAL A 77 4.06 -11.23 11.04
C VAL A 77 4.42 -12.59 10.45
N ALA A 78 4.69 -13.57 11.31
CA ALA A 78 4.80 -14.96 10.88
C ALA A 78 3.40 -15.49 10.53
N LEU A 79 3.24 -15.94 9.29
CA LEU A 79 1.97 -16.38 8.71
C LEU A 79 1.98 -17.89 8.47
N GLN A 80 0.81 -18.51 8.54
CA GLN A 80 0.64 -19.85 8.00
C GLN A 80 0.96 -19.83 6.48
N TYR A 81 1.46 -20.94 5.95
CA TYR A 81 1.71 -21.11 4.53
C TYR A 81 1.19 -22.47 4.03
N PRO A 82 0.47 -22.55 2.89
CA PRO A 82 -0.14 -21.41 2.17
C PRO A 82 -1.38 -20.85 2.89
N GLY A 83 -1.93 -19.75 2.37
CA GLY A 83 -3.22 -19.20 2.79
C GLY A 83 -3.18 -18.34 4.05
N GLY A 84 -1.98 -18.01 4.56
CA GLY A 84 -1.84 -17.14 5.73
C GLY A 84 -2.26 -15.70 5.47
N ASP A 85 -2.79 -15.04 6.50
CA ASP A 85 -3.21 -13.64 6.47
C ASP A 85 -2.93 -12.97 7.80
N VAL A 86 -2.81 -11.66 7.79
CA VAL A 86 -2.82 -10.83 9.00
C VAL A 86 -4.27 -10.68 9.48
N ALA A 87 -4.47 -10.15 10.70
CA ALA A 87 -5.82 -9.92 11.22
C ALA A 87 -6.66 -9.12 10.23
N GLU A 88 -7.92 -9.52 9.99
CA GLU A 88 -8.80 -8.88 9.00
C GLU A 88 -9.04 -7.39 9.27
N THR A 89 -8.97 -6.98 10.54
CA THR A 89 -9.14 -5.58 10.95
C THR A 89 -7.98 -4.67 10.56
N THR A 90 -6.86 -5.23 10.12
CA THR A 90 -5.66 -4.49 9.74
C THR A 90 -5.03 -5.06 8.47
N GLY A 91 -4.06 -4.34 7.91
CA GLY A 91 -3.30 -4.77 6.74
C GLY A 91 -2.69 -3.57 6.01
N VAL A 92 -1.97 -3.85 4.92
CA VAL A 92 -1.41 -2.84 4.02
C VAL A 92 -2.11 -2.88 2.66
N CYS A 93 -1.71 -2.02 1.73
CA CYS A 93 -2.31 -1.96 0.38
C CYS A 93 -2.27 -3.30 -0.37
N SER A 94 -1.19 -4.05 -0.27
CA SER A 94 -1.07 -5.38 -0.89
C SER A 94 -2.01 -6.42 -0.27
N ASP A 95 -2.30 -6.34 1.04
CA ASP A 95 -3.22 -7.27 1.69
C ASP A 95 -4.65 -7.14 1.13
N VAL A 96 -5.05 -5.92 0.70
CA VAL A 96 -6.34 -5.71 0.00
C VAL A 96 -6.38 -6.52 -1.29
N VAL A 97 -5.31 -6.48 -2.08
CA VAL A 97 -5.20 -7.24 -3.34
C VAL A 97 -5.16 -8.74 -3.07
N VAL A 98 -4.33 -9.18 -2.12
CA VAL A 98 -4.19 -10.60 -1.74
C VAL A 98 -5.53 -11.21 -1.33
N ARG A 99 -6.28 -10.53 -0.47
CA ARG A 99 -7.60 -10.98 -0.01
C ARG A 99 -8.63 -11.04 -1.14
N ALA A 100 -8.61 -10.03 -2.03
CA ALA A 100 -9.49 -10.02 -3.20
C ALA A 100 -9.21 -11.20 -4.13
N PHE A 101 -7.94 -11.50 -4.42
CA PHE A 101 -7.53 -12.65 -5.22
C PHE A 101 -7.89 -13.97 -4.56
N ARG A 102 -7.72 -14.08 -3.24
CA ARG A 102 -8.10 -15.28 -2.48
C ARG A 102 -9.59 -15.57 -2.60
N LYS A 103 -10.44 -14.53 -2.57
CA LYS A 103 -11.88 -14.68 -2.82
C LYS A 103 -12.16 -15.21 -4.22
N ALA A 104 -11.33 -14.86 -5.21
CA ALA A 104 -11.40 -15.37 -6.59
C ALA A 104 -10.77 -16.76 -6.76
N GLY A 105 -10.22 -17.36 -5.69
CA GLY A 105 -9.61 -18.69 -5.72
C GLY A 105 -8.11 -18.70 -6.04
N VAL A 106 -7.43 -17.55 -6.00
CA VAL A 106 -5.98 -17.43 -6.23
C VAL A 106 -5.29 -17.00 -4.94
N ASP A 107 -4.38 -17.81 -4.42
CA ASP A 107 -3.58 -17.51 -3.24
C ASP A 107 -2.26 -16.84 -3.64
N LEU A 108 -2.23 -15.50 -3.69
CA LEU A 108 -1.04 -14.74 -4.05
C LEU A 108 0.13 -14.94 -3.08
N GLN A 109 -0.11 -15.35 -1.82
CA GLN A 109 0.98 -15.74 -0.92
C GLN A 109 1.77 -16.92 -1.51
N LYS A 110 1.05 -17.94 -1.97
CA LYS A 110 1.64 -19.13 -2.57
C LYS A 110 2.26 -18.81 -3.93
N GLU A 111 1.47 -18.22 -4.82
CA GLU A 111 1.88 -18.01 -6.22
C GLU A 111 3.13 -17.13 -6.32
N VAL A 112 3.17 -15.99 -5.61
CA VAL A 112 4.36 -15.10 -5.60
C VAL A 112 5.56 -15.79 -4.99
N HIS A 113 5.41 -16.48 -3.87
CA HIS A 113 6.51 -17.16 -3.18
C HIS A 113 7.12 -18.27 -4.04
N GLU A 114 6.29 -19.08 -4.69
CA GLU A 114 6.77 -20.18 -5.55
C GLU A 114 7.43 -19.63 -6.82
N ASP A 115 6.89 -18.60 -7.47
CA ASP A 115 7.53 -17.97 -8.64
C ASP A 115 8.86 -17.30 -8.24
N MET A 116 8.95 -16.67 -7.07
CA MET A 116 10.20 -16.11 -6.56
C MET A 116 11.26 -17.18 -6.32
N LYS A 117 10.90 -18.38 -5.85
CA LYS A 117 11.85 -19.50 -5.71
C LYS A 117 12.42 -19.91 -7.05
N LEU A 118 11.60 -19.95 -8.08
CA LEU A 118 12.00 -20.35 -9.42
C LEU A 118 12.78 -19.27 -10.17
N SER A 119 12.53 -18.01 -9.88
CA SER A 119 12.99 -16.88 -10.68
C SER A 119 13.48 -15.70 -9.84
N ARG A 120 14.22 -15.97 -8.76
CA ARG A 120 14.67 -14.97 -7.78
C ARG A 120 15.35 -13.74 -8.40
N SER A 121 16.13 -13.92 -9.47
CA SER A 121 16.84 -12.84 -10.16
C SER A 121 15.92 -11.84 -10.87
N SER A 122 14.68 -12.21 -11.14
CA SER A 122 13.67 -11.32 -11.73
C SER A 122 13.04 -10.35 -10.71
N TYR A 123 13.18 -10.67 -9.42
CA TYR A 123 12.55 -9.91 -8.35
C TYR A 123 13.50 -8.89 -7.73
N SER A 124 12.94 -7.78 -7.26
CA SER A 124 13.71 -6.70 -6.67
C SER A 124 14.54 -7.18 -5.48
N ASN A 125 15.79 -6.70 -5.39
CA ASN A 125 16.66 -6.88 -4.23
C ASN A 125 16.65 -5.66 -3.29
N ARG A 126 15.65 -4.79 -3.40
CA ARG A 126 15.55 -3.52 -2.66
C ARG A 126 15.68 -3.68 -1.14
N TRP A 127 15.26 -4.83 -0.61
CA TRP A 127 15.28 -5.09 0.83
C TRP A 127 16.48 -5.92 1.29
N GLY A 128 17.44 -6.19 0.40
CA GLY A 128 18.69 -6.89 0.74
C GLY A 128 18.53 -8.36 1.16
N SER A 129 17.33 -8.94 1.02
CA SER A 129 17.08 -10.33 1.37
C SER A 129 17.72 -11.27 0.33
N PRO A 130 18.61 -12.18 0.72
CA PRO A 130 19.21 -13.13 -0.22
C PRO A 130 18.24 -14.25 -0.63
N GLY A 131 17.13 -14.44 0.07
CA GLY A 131 16.16 -15.52 -0.14
C GLY A 131 14.73 -15.04 -0.30
N THR A 132 13.83 -16.00 -0.32
CA THR A 132 12.38 -15.80 -0.31
C THR A 132 11.84 -15.97 1.11
N ASP A 133 10.74 -15.27 1.42
CA ASP A 133 10.07 -15.34 2.71
C ASP A 133 8.55 -15.32 2.52
N SER A 134 7.92 -16.48 2.73
CA SER A 134 6.48 -16.65 2.52
C SER A 134 5.60 -15.73 3.40
N ASN A 135 6.16 -15.15 4.47
CA ASN A 135 5.43 -14.23 5.33
C ASN A 135 5.29 -12.83 4.73
N ILE A 136 6.22 -12.41 3.85
CA ILE A 136 6.29 -11.02 3.40
C ILE A 136 6.37 -10.87 1.87
N ASP A 137 6.73 -11.89 1.12
CA ASP A 137 6.96 -11.80 -0.33
C ASP A 137 5.74 -11.22 -1.07
N HIS A 138 4.54 -11.74 -0.78
CA HIS A 138 3.27 -11.29 -1.36
C HIS A 138 2.77 -9.94 -0.82
N ARG A 139 3.31 -9.46 0.31
CA ARG A 139 2.96 -8.18 0.92
C ARG A 139 3.79 -7.01 0.39
N ARG A 140 4.73 -7.26 -0.52
CA ARG A 140 5.57 -6.25 -1.17
C ARG A 140 5.04 -5.92 -2.56
N VAL A 141 4.67 -4.66 -2.78
CA VAL A 141 4.07 -4.19 -4.05
C VAL A 141 4.95 -4.52 -5.25
N LEU A 142 6.27 -4.29 -5.18
CA LEU A 142 7.18 -4.60 -6.29
C LEU A 142 7.20 -6.09 -6.63
N ASN A 143 7.01 -6.98 -5.67
CA ASN A 143 6.92 -8.42 -5.93
C ASN A 143 5.62 -8.78 -6.63
N LEU A 144 4.49 -8.20 -6.22
CA LEU A 144 3.22 -8.37 -6.92
C LEU A 144 3.31 -7.86 -8.36
N MET A 145 3.89 -6.67 -8.58
CA MET A 145 4.11 -6.12 -9.91
C MET A 145 4.95 -7.05 -10.79
N THR A 146 6.06 -7.58 -10.23
CA THR A 146 6.92 -8.52 -10.94
C THR A 146 6.16 -9.79 -11.29
N TYR A 147 5.44 -10.37 -10.34
CA TYR A 147 4.62 -11.56 -10.56
C TYR A 147 3.59 -11.34 -11.68
N PHE A 148 2.78 -10.27 -11.60
CA PHE A 148 1.79 -9.97 -12.64
C PHE A 148 2.42 -9.75 -14.02
N THR A 149 3.58 -9.11 -14.08
CA THR A 149 4.32 -8.94 -15.34
C THR A 149 4.76 -10.29 -15.92
N ARG A 150 5.29 -11.16 -15.10
CA ARG A 150 5.76 -12.50 -15.50
C ARG A 150 4.61 -13.41 -15.95
N GLU A 151 3.44 -13.25 -15.32
CA GLU A 151 2.19 -13.90 -15.74
C GLU A 151 1.58 -13.32 -17.04
N GLY A 152 2.25 -12.35 -17.66
CA GLY A 152 1.77 -11.74 -18.91
C GLY A 152 0.53 -10.88 -18.74
N LYS A 153 0.28 -10.34 -17.55
CA LYS A 153 -0.93 -9.58 -17.20
C LYS A 153 -0.78 -8.07 -17.38
N SER A 154 0.39 -7.59 -17.77
CA SER A 154 0.66 -6.16 -17.98
C SER A 154 -0.23 -5.55 -19.06
N GLN A 155 -0.72 -4.36 -18.77
CA GLN A 155 -1.44 -3.49 -19.69
C GLN A 155 -0.66 -2.21 -19.94
N PRO A 156 -0.89 -1.49 -21.06
CA PRO A 156 -0.31 -0.18 -21.26
C PRO A 156 -0.71 0.78 -20.13
N ILE A 157 0.23 1.59 -19.68
CA ILE A 157 -0.06 2.71 -18.79
C ILE A 157 -0.55 3.87 -19.65
N SER A 158 -1.69 4.45 -19.31
CA SER A 158 -2.34 5.52 -20.03
C SER A 158 -2.81 6.62 -19.08
N ASN A 159 -3.10 7.80 -19.60
CA ASN A 159 -3.77 8.88 -18.88
C ASN A 159 -5.28 8.91 -19.17
N GLU A 160 -5.78 7.96 -19.96
CA GLU A 160 -7.19 7.85 -20.31
C GLU A 160 -7.90 6.89 -19.32
N ALA A 161 -8.89 7.41 -18.60
CA ALA A 161 -9.60 6.63 -17.59
C ALA A 161 -10.34 5.42 -18.18
N SER A 162 -10.76 5.48 -19.44
CA SER A 162 -11.43 4.40 -20.16
C SER A 162 -10.58 3.17 -20.42
N ASP A 163 -9.24 3.29 -20.32
CA ASP A 163 -8.33 2.17 -20.51
C ASP A 163 -8.26 1.28 -19.26
N TYR A 164 -8.73 1.79 -18.12
CA TYR A 164 -8.75 1.09 -16.83
C TYR A 164 -10.14 0.52 -16.57
N GLN A 165 -10.23 -0.81 -16.55
CA GLN A 165 -11.50 -1.54 -16.41
C GLN A 165 -11.69 -2.09 -14.98
N PRO A 166 -12.93 -2.36 -14.56
CA PRO A 166 -13.20 -3.03 -13.29
C PRO A 166 -12.39 -4.34 -13.16
N GLY A 167 -11.68 -4.48 -12.03
CA GLY A 167 -10.79 -5.61 -11.77
C GLY A 167 -9.34 -5.39 -12.18
N ASP A 168 -9.02 -4.31 -12.88
CA ASP A 168 -7.63 -3.97 -13.12
C ASP A 168 -6.92 -3.63 -11.79
N ILE A 169 -5.65 -3.99 -11.73
CA ILE A 169 -4.76 -3.66 -10.62
C ILE A 169 -3.86 -2.51 -11.08
N ILE A 170 -3.81 -1.46 -10.28
CA ILE A 170 -2.93 -0.31 -10.52
C ILE A 170 -1.89 -0.26 -9.40
N ALA A 171 -0.63 -0.07 -9.78
CA ALA A 171 0.45 0.23 -8.85
C ALA A 171 0.97 1.64 -9.10
N TRP A 172 1.24 2.38 -8.02
CA TRP A 172 1.74 3.75 -8.05
C TRP A 172 3.05 3.90 -7.27
N GLU A 173 3.78 4.95 -7.60
CA GLU A 173 4.74 5.56 -6.72
C GLU A 173 4.10 6.80 -6.09
N LEU A 174 3.96 6.79 -4.77
CA LEU A 174 3.45 7.92 -4.01
C LEU A 174 4.46 9.08 -4.03
N THR A 175 4.02 10.30 -3.71
CA THR A 175 4.89 11.48 -3.62
C THR A 175 6.06 11.28 -2.65
N SER A 176 5.90 10.40 -1.65
CA SER A 176 6.94 10.01 -0.70
C SER A 176 7.95 8.97 -1.26
N GLY A 177 7.80 8.50 -2.50
CA GLY A 177 8.61 7.43 -3.10
C GLY A 177 8.25 6.02 -2.62
N VAL A 178 7.13 5.88 -1.91
CA VAL A 178 6.62 4.57 -1.45
C VAL A 178 5.75 3.94 -2.53
N ASP A 179 5.93 2.64 -2.74
CA ASP A 179 5.10 1.88 -3.68
C ASP A 179 3.70 1.64 -3.08
N HIS A 180 2.67 1.79 -3.88
CA HIS A 180 1.28 1.61 -3.50
C HIS A 180 0.53 0.79 -4.56
N ILE A 181 -0.57 0.11 -4.17
CA ILE A 181 -1.34 -0.74 -5.07
C ILE A 181 -2.83 -0.71 -4.68
N GLY A 182 -3.71 -0.85 -5.67
CA GLY A 182 -5.15 -0.93 -5.48
C GLY A 182 -5.85 -1.61 -6.66
N ILE A 183 -7.15 -1.80 -6.53
CA ILE A 183 -7.99 -2.46 -7.52
C ILE A 183 -9.03 -1.47 -8.04
N VAL A 184 -9.20 -1.41 -9.36
CA VAL A 184 -10.24 -0.65 -10.03
C VAL A 184 -11.59 -1.32 -9.75
N THR A 185 -12.54 -0.56 -9.19
CA THR A 185 -13.87 -1.07 -8.90
C THR A 185 -14.82 -0.86 -10.09
N ASN A 186 -16.00 -1.47 -10.04
CA ASN A 186 -17.10 -1.14 -10.94
C ASN A 186 -17.98 0.04 -10.43
N MET A 187 -17.47 0.81 -9.49
CA MET A 187 -18.12 2.02 -8.98
C MET A 187 -17.53 3.26 -9.67
N LEU A 188 -18.38 4.17 -10.11
CA LEU A 188 -17.97 5.40 -10.77
C LEU A 188 -17.95 6.57 -9.80
N SER A 189 -16.97 7.43 -9.96
CA SER A 189 -16.99 8.78 -9.40
C SER A 189 -18.12 9.58 -10.03
N GLY A 190 -19.06 10.04 -9.20
CA GLY A 190 -20.20 10.83 -9.67
C GLY A 190 -19.81 12.16 -10.33
N PHE A 191 -18.62 12.67 -10.07
CA PHE A 191 -18.10 13.92 -10.62
C PHE A 191 -17.20 13.69 -11.84
N ALA A 192 -16.27 12.75 -11.76
CA ALA A 192 -15.26 12.57 -12.82
C ALA A 192 -15.63 11.48 -13.84
N GLY A 193 -16.70 10.70 -13.60
CA GLY A 193 -17.16 9.65 -14.52
C GLY A 193 -16.18 8.48 -14.70
N ARG A 194 -15.14 8.37 -13.85
CA ARG A 194 -14.15 7.32 -13.88
C ARG A 194 -14.34 6.32 -12.73
N HIS A 195 -13.79 5.13 -12.90
CA HIS A 195 -13.84 4.10 -11.88
C HIS A 195 -13.09 4.52 -10.61
N LEU A 196 -13.69 4.20 -9.46
CA LEU A 196 -13.10 4.36 -8.14
C LEU A 196 -12.13 3.22 -7.84
N ILE A 197 -11.20 3.47 -6.95
CA ILE A 197 -10.18 2.50 -6.53
C ILE A 197 -10.46 2.02 -5.12
N VAL A 198 -10.40 0.70 -4.89
CA VAL A 198 -10.33 0.14 -3.54
C VAL A 198 -8.89 -0.12 -3.15
N HIS A 199 -8.47 0.44 -2.02
CA HIS A 199 -7.11 0.36 -1.52
C HIS A 199 -7.04 0.64 -0.02
N ASN A 200 -5.86 0.49 0.61
CA ASN A 200 -5.58 0.91 1.98
C ASN A 200 -4.29 1.72 2.01
N ILE A 201 -4.37 3.00 2.39
CA ILE A 201 -3.21 3.93 2.44
C ILE A 201 -3.00 4.54 3.84
N GLY A 202 -3.52 3.91 4.90
CA GLY A 202 -3.30 4.36 6.27
C GLY A 202 -4.54 4.38 7.16
N ALA A 203 -5.73 4.56 6.58
CA ALA A 203 -6.98 4.69 7.34
C ALA A 203 -7.92 3.49 7.15
N GLY A 204 -7.37 2.31 6.88
CA GLY A 204 -8.13 1.12 6.53
C GLY A 204 -8.50 1.07 5.04
N THR A 205 -9.21 0.01 4.65
CA THR A 205 -9.65 -0.18 3.26
C THR A 205 -10.75 0.80 2.91
N ARG A 206 -10.57 1.52 1.79
CA ARG A 206 -11.47 2.56 1.30
C ARG A 206 -11.69 2.45 -0.20
N VAL A 207 -12.79 3.02 -0.67
CA VAL A 207 -13.08 3.24 -2.10
C VAL A 207 -13.00 4.73 -2.37
N GLU A 208 -12.00 5.15 -3.16
CA GLU A 208 -11.67 6.56 -3.37
C GLU A 208 -11.40 6.87 -4.84
N ASP A 209 -11.56 8.14 -5.22
CA ASP A 209 -11.25 8.65 -6.56
C ASP A 209 -9.78 9.08 -6.64
N VAL A 210 -8.88 8.09 -6.73
CA VAL A 210 -7.42 8.31 -6.66
C VAL A 210 -6.65 7.79 -7.87
N MET A 211 -7.33 7.35 -8.93
CA MET A 211 -6.70 6.69 -10.09
C MET A 211 -5.46 7.44 -10.61
N PHE A 212 -5.54 8.75 -10.76
CA PHE A 212 -4.46 9.59 -11.28
C PHE A 212 -3.85 10.54 -10.24
N THR A 213 -4.01 10.22 -8.95
CA THR A 213 -3.46 11.07 -7.87
C THR A 213 -1.95 10.97 -7.77
N TRP A 214 -1.37 9.82 -8.13
CA TRP A 214 0.06 9.55 -8.07
C TRP A 214 0.58 8.99 -9.39
N THR A 215 1.90 8.88 -9.52
CA THR A 215 2.54 8.34 -10.72
C THR A 215 2.25 6.85 -10.85
N ILE A 216 1.51 6.45 -11.89
CA ILE A 216 1.25 5.04 -12.19
C ILE A 216 2.57 4.39 -12.66
N LYS A 217 2.93 3.27 -12.04
CA LYS A 217 4.10 2.45 -12.36
C LYS A 217 3.75 1.08 -12.91
N GLY A 218 2.51 0.65 -12.76
CA GLY A 218 2.03 -0.62 -13.27
C GLY A 218 0.53 -0.63 -13.46
N HIS A 219 0.10 -1.31 -14.53
CA HIS A 219 -1.29 -1.56 -14.86
C HIS A 219 -1.42 -3.03 -15.27
N TYR A 220 -2.30 -3.78 -14.64
CA TYR A 220 -2.43 -5.22 -14.85
C TYR A 220 -3.89 -5.64 -14.92
N ARG A 221 -4.20 -6.60 -15.82
CA ARG A 221 -5.51 -7.23 -15.95
C ARG A 221 -5.35 -8.73 -15.82
N PHE A 222 -5.85 -9.30 -14.72
CA PHE A 222 -5.61 -10.71 -14.39
C PHE A 222 -6.75 -11.63 -14.83
N PHE A 223 -8.03 -11.20 -14.69
CA PHE A 223 -9.22 -11.98 -14.98
C PHE A 223 -10.01 -11.46 -16.17
#